data_5199cbd395ed979cc1457591df157a52
#
_entry.id   5199cbd395ed979cc1457591df157a52
#
_cell.length_a   1.000
_cell.length_b   1.000
_cell.length_c   1.000
_cell.angle_alpha   90.00
_cell.angle_beta   90.00
_cell.angle_gamma   90.00
#
_symmetry.space_group_name_H-M   'P 1'
#
loop_
_entity.id
_entity.type
_entity.pdbx_description
1 polymer ?
#
loop_
_entity_poly.entity_id
_entity_poly.type
_entity_poly.pdbx_seq_one_letter_code
_entity_poly.pdbx_strand_id
1 'polypeptide(L)'
;MAHLTESVTLLIDQFARLPGIGRKSAERLAYHILRVSESEAMELAEAVRRVKQNVRYCKTCFHLSEQEECDICSDPSRDRTLLCVVEQPRDLIQLESSGAYRGLYHVLLGRIAPLDGVGPDQLTIDALVDRVRKGGFREVIMATNPTVEGDGTALHITNRLAEFPVEITRLARGITSGSVLEFTNKEILADALSGRQKL
;
A
#
# COMPACT_ATOMS: atom_id res chain seq x y z
N MET A 1 -7.02 -41.00 -24.36
CA MET A 1 -7.36 -39.79 -23.55
C MET A 1 -6.83 -38.57 -24.33
N ALA A 2 -7.67 -37.59 -24.60
CA ALA A 2 -7.20 -36.35 -25.25
C ALA A 2 -6.31 -35.61 -24.26
N HIS A 3 -5.05 -35.45 -24.59
CA HIS A 3 -4.08 -34.70 -23.77
C HIS A 3 -4.00 -33.26 -24.30
N LEU A 4 -4.03 -32.29 -23.39
CA LEU A 4 -3.65 -30.91 -23.72
C LEU A 4 -2.21 -30.89 -24.19
N THR A 5 -1.86 -29.97 -25.09
CA THR A 5 -0.47 -29.75 -25.46
C THR A 5 0.33 -29.23 -24.26
N GLU A 6 1.61 -29.51 -24.23
CA GLU A 6 2.54 -29.10 -23.17
C GLU A 6 2.45 -27.59 -22.92
N SER A 7 2.49 -26.78 -23.99
CA SER A 7 2.41 -25.31 -23.90
C SER A 7 1.14 -24.82 -23.24
N VAL A 8 -0.02 -25.43 -23.54
CA VAL A 8 -1.30 -25.06 -22.93
C VAL A 8 -1.32 -25.44 -21.45
N THR A 9 -0.80 -26.60 -21.12
CA THR A 9 -0.69 -27.06 -19.73
C THR A 9 0.19 -26.12 -18.91
N LEU A 10 1.35 -25.74 -19.45
CA LEU A 10 2.27 -24.80 -18.81
C LEU A 10 1.59 -23.44 -18.54
N LEU A 11 0.86 -22.89 -19.52
CA LEU A 11 0.16 -21.62 -19.37
C LEU A 11 -0.91 -21.69 -18.28
N ILE A 12 -1.68 -22.79 -18.24
CA ILE A 12 -2.68 -23.04 -17.19
C ILE A 12 -2.00 -23.07 -15.82
N ASP A 13 -0.87 -23.78 -15.70
CA ASP A 13 -0.14 -23.89 -14.44
C ASP A 13 0.42 -22.55 -13.98
N GLN A 14 0.88 -21.69 -14.88
CA GLN A 14 1.31 -20.32 -14.52
C GLN A 14 0.15 -19.45 -14.05
N PHE A 15 -1.00 -19.49 -14.71
CA PHE A 15 -2.18 -18.76 -14.24
C PHE A 15 -2.70 -19.28 -12.90
N ALA A 16 -2.66 -20.59 -12.65
CA ALA A 16 -3.09 -21.20 -11.40
C ALA A 16 -2.21 -20.84 -10.18
N ARG A 17 -1.01 -20.32 -10.41
CA ARG A 17 -0.11 -19.81 -9.35
C ARG A 17 -0.49 -18.41 -8.90
N LEU A 18 -1.33 -17.69 -9.66
CA LEU A 18 -1.74 -16.34 -9.28
C LEU A 18 -2.71 -16.40 -8.09
N PRO A 19 -2.56 -15.51 -7.08
CA PRO A 19 -3.46 -15.48 -5.93
C PRO A 19 -4.92 -15.31 -6.37
N GLY A 20 -5.81 -16.13 -5.82
CA GLY A 20 -7.25 -16.09 -6.15
C GLY A 20 -7.64 -16.75 -7.48
N ILE A 21 -6.68 -17.27 -8.26
CA ILE A 21 -6.95 -17.98 -9.51
C ILE A 21 -6.92 -19.49 -9.27
N GLY A 22 -8.10 -20.10 -9.25
CA GLY A 22 -8.24 -21.56 -9.21
C GLY A 22 -8.05 -22.21 -10.59
N ARG A 23 -7.86 -23.54 -10.62
CA ARG A 23 -7.61 -24.33 -11.85
C ARG A 23 -8.59 -24.04 -12.98
N LYS A 24 -9.92 -24.00 -12.67
CA LYS A 24 -10.97 -23.70 -13.65
C LYS A 24 -10.82 -22.31 -14.28
N SER A 25 -10.48 -21.30 -13.47
CA SER A 25 -10.26 -19.94 -13.95
C SER A 25 -9.00 -19.87 -14.81
N ALA A 26 -7.93 -20.56 -14.40
CA ALA A 26 -6.68 -20.65 -15.16
C ALA A 26 -6.90 -21.28 -16.54
N GLU A 27 -7.66 -22.37 -16.62
CA GLU A 27 -8.05 -23.01 -17.90
C GLU A 27 -8.80 -22.01 -18.80
N ARG A 28 -9.80 -21.31 -18.25
CA ARG A 28 -10.58 -20.31 -19.01
C ARG A 28 -9.71 -19.19 -19.55
N LEU A 29 -8.74 -18.69 -18.75
CA LEU A 29 -7.79 -17.68 -19.18
C LEU A 29 -6.87 -18.23 -20.30
N ALA A 30 -6.34 -19.43 -20.15
CA ALA A 30 -5.49 -20.04 -21.18
C ALA A 30 -6.24 -20.24 -22.51
N TYR A 31 -7.48 -20.68 -22.48
CA TYR A 31 -8.32 -20.79 -23.68
C TYR A 31 -8.69 -19.42 -24.28
N HIS A 32 -8.77 -18.36 -23.46
CA HIS A 32 -8.92 -17.01 -23.97
C HIS A 32 -7.69 -16.58 -24.76
N ILE A 33 -6.49 -16.78 -24.20
CA ILE A 33 -5.23 -16.48 -24.88
C ILE A 33 -5.08 -17.23 -26.21
N LEU A 34 -5.57 -18.47 -26.30
CA LEU A 34 -5.57 -19.22 -27.57
C LEU A 34 -6.51 -18.65 -28.65
N ARG A 35 -7.52 -17.87 -28.27
CA ARG A 35 -8.52 -17.32 -29.20
C ARG A 35 -8.17 -15.91 -29.70
N VAL A 36 -7.48 -15.14 -28.88
CA VAL A 36 -7.04 -13.79 -29.29
C VAL A 36 -5.93 -13.85 -30.30
N SER A 37 -5.63 -12.74 -30.96
CA SER A 37 -4.52 -12.67 -31.91
C SER A 37 -3.18 -12.83 -31.19
N GLU A 38 -2.17 -13.28 -31.90
CA GLU A 38 -0.80 -13.38 -31.38
C GLU A 38 -0.32 -12.00 -30.85
N SER A 39 -0.61 -10.92 -31.55
CA SER A 39 -0.28 -9.55 -31.11
C SER A 39 -0.86 -9.23 -29.74
N GLU A 40 -2.15 -9.50 -29.53
CA GLU A 40 -2.84 -9.24 -28.27
C GLU A 40 -2.27 -10.10 -27.10
N ALA A 41 -1.98 -11.37 -27.39
CA ALA A 41 -1.35 -12.24 -26.41
C ALA A 41 0.06 -11.75 -26.02
N MET A 42 0.84 -11.29 -27.00
CA MET A 42 2.18 -10.76 -26.77
C MET A 42 2.18 -9.40 -26.06
N GLU A 43 1.16 -8.57 -26.25
CA GLU A 43 0.98 -7.32 -25.48
C GLU A 43 0.86 -7.61 -23.97
N LEU A 44 0.09 -8.63 -23.58
CA LEU A 44 0.01 -9.06 -22.18
C LEU A 44 1.37 -9.55 -21.65
N ALA A 45 2.04 -10.40 -22.40
CA ALA A 45 3.36 -10.92 -22.04
C ALA A 45 4.37 -9.77 -21.85
N GLU A 46 4.36 -8.80 -22.75
CA GLU A 46 5.23 -7.63 -22.68
C GLU A 46 4.90 -6.73 -21.50
N ALA A 47 3.62 -6.51 -21.19
CA ALA A 47 3.20 -5.74 -20.02
C ALA A 47 3.72 -6.36 -18.72
N VAL A 48 3.61 -7.70 -18.57
CA VAL A 48 4.18 -8.43 -17.43
C VAL A 48 5.69 -8.26 -17.35
N ARG A 49 6.39 -8.39 -18.49
CA ARG A 49 7.83 -8.21 -18.57
C ARG A 49 8.25 -6.81 -18.15
N ARG A 50 7.59 -5.76 -18.67
CA ARG A 50 7.90 -4.36 -18.37
C ARG A 50 7.74 -4.04 -16.89
N VAL A 51 6.66 -4.49 -16.25
CA VAL A 51 6.46 -4.30 -14.81
C VAL A 51 7.64 -4.88 -14.02
N LYS A 52 8.09 -6.09 -14.35
CA LYS A 52 9.20 -6.75 -13.64
C LYS A 52 10.56 -6.12 -13.90
N GLN A 53 10.77 -5.52 -15.06
CA GLN A 53 12.04 -4.91 -15.43
C GLN A 53 12.17 -3.44 -15.00
N ASN A 54 11.09 -2.68 -15.09
CA ASN A 54 11.13 -1.23 -14.96
C ASN A 54 10.65 -0.75 -13.58
N VAL A 55 9.63 -1.42 -13.00
CA VAL A 55 9.07 -0.97 -11.72
C VAL A 55 9.97 -1.37 -10.56
N ARG A 56 10.31 -0.39 -9.76
CA ARG A 56 11.12 -0.50 -8.53
C ARG A 56 10.49 0.31 -7.41
N TYR A 57 11.01 0.19 -6.22
CA TYR A 57 10.65 1.08 -5.13
C TYR A 57 11.45 2.38 -5.21
N CYS A 58 10.77 3.52 -5.02
CA CYS A 58 11.40 4.83 -4.87
C CYS A 58 12.41 4.78 -3.72
N LYS A 59 13.64 5.25 -3.96
CA LYS A 59 14.72 5.23 -2.95
C LYS A 59 14.41 6.04 -1.70
N THR A 60 13.47 7.00 -1.81
CA THR A 60 13.15 7.93 -0.72
C THR A 60 11.90 7.53 0.06
N CYS A 61 10.85 7.10 -0.60
CA CYS A 61 9.55 6.84 0.04
C CYS A 61 9.04 5.40 -0.09
N PHE A 62 9.70 4.54 -0.84
CA PHE A 62 9.32 3.15 -1.12
C PHE A 62 7.98 2.99 -1.85
N HIS A 63 7.45 4.05 -2.47
CA HIS A 63 6.37 3.93 -3.44
C HIS A 63 6.87 3.30 -4.74
N LEU A 64 5.97 2.78 -5.55
CA LEU A 64 6.29 2.26 -6.88
C LEU A 64 6.74 3.38 -7.81
N SER A 65 7.82 3.14 -8.57
CA SER A 65 8.38 4.10 -9.52
C SER A 65 9.13 3.35 -10.63
N GLU A 66 9.20 3.94 -11.80
CA GLU A 66 10.10 3.50 -12.88
C GLU A 66 11.46 4.23 -12.81
N GLN A 67 11.56 5.29 -12.00
CA GLN A 67 12.77 6.07 -11.76
C GLN A 67 13.30 5.83 -10.34
N GLU A 68 14.49 6.39 -10.02
CA GLU A 68 15.05 6.32 -8.67
C GLU A 68 14.17 7.01 -7.63
N GLU A 69 13.59 8.16 -7.98
CA GLU A 69 12.59 8.87 -7.18
C GLU A 69 11.27 8.92 -7.92
N CYS A 70 10.16 8.68 -7.20
CA CYS A 70 8.83 8.79 -7.76
C CYS A 70 8.40 10.25 -7.95
N ASP A 71 7.37 10.48 -8.77
CA ASP A 71 6.86 11.80 -9.10
C ASP A 71 6.48 12.62 -7.86
N ILE A 72 6.00 11.97 -6.79
CA ILE A 72 5.66 12.65 -5.52
C ILE A 72 6.93 13.18 -4.82
N CYS A 73 7.99 12.39 -4.75
CA CYS A 73 9.22 12.80 -4.08
C CYS A 73 9.99 13.88 -4.86
N SER A 74 9.92 13.85 -6.18
CA SER A 74 10.57 14.80 -7.08
C SER A 74 9.77 16.09 -7.28
N ASP A 75 8.47 16.13 -6.94
CA ASP A 75 7.62 17.31 -7.11
C ASP A 75 8.01 18.42 -6.11
N PRO A 76 8.51 19.58 -6.60
CA PRO A 76 8.91 20.70 -5.74
C PRO A 76 7.72 21.45 -5.10
N SER A 77 6.50 21.23 -5.58
CA SER A 77 5.30 21.89 -5.05
C SER A 77 4.77 21.25 -3.77
N ARG A 78 5.34 20.11 -3.35
CA ARG A 78 4.92 19.38 -2.15
C ARG A 78 5.40 20.05 -0.87
N ASP A 79 4.55 20.02 0.16
CA ASP A 79 4.95 20.43 1.51
C ASP A 79 5.90 19.39 2.12
N ARG A 80 7.18 19.73 2.16
CA ARG A 80 8.25 18.86 2.66
C ARG A 80 8.29 18.78 4.19
N THR A 81 7.46 19.55 4.90
CA THR A 81 7.35 19.51 6.35
C THR A 81 6.33 18.48 6.86
N LEU A 82 5.52 17.92 5.95
CA LEU A 82 4.50 16.92 6.25
C LEU A 82 4.90 15.55 5.68
N LEU A 83 4.81 14.52 6.51
CA LEU A 83 5.10 13.13 6.12
C LEU A 83 3.95 12.21 6.50
N CYS A 84 3.33 11.57 5.51
CA CYS A 84 2.26 10.59 5.71
C CYS A 84 2.83 9.17 5.57
N VAL A 85 2.67 8.35 6.61
CA VAL A 85 3.17 6.97 6.67
C VAL A 85 2.04 6.00 6.40
N VAL A 86 2.20 5.17 5.38
CA VAL A 86 1.21 4.16 4.93
C VAL A 86 1.81 2.76 4.92
N GLU A 87 0.98 1.73 4.98
CA GLU A 87 1.44 0.33 4.97
C GLU A 87 1.88 -0.14 3.58
N GLN A 88 1.11 0.21 2.53
CA GLN A 88 1.30 -0.31 1.18
C GLN A 88 1.24 0.81 0.12
N PRO A 89 1.86 0.62 -1.06
CA PRO A 89 1.76 1.58 -2.16
C PRO A 89 0.32 1.90 -2.59
N ARG A 90 -0.59 0.93 -2.50
CA ARG A 90 -2.02 1.11 -2.81
C ARG A 90 -2.71 2.08 -1.85
N ASP A 91 -2.32 2.10 -0.58
CA ASP A 91 -2.89 2.99 0.42
C ASP A 91 -2.52 4.45 0.11
N LEU A 92 -1.25 4.66 -0.30
CA LEU A 92 -0.77 5.95 -0.79
C LEU A 92 -1.61 6.43 -1.99
N ILE A 93 -1.84 5.55 -2.98
CA ILE A 93 -2.62 5.89 -4.18
C ILE A 93 -4.03 6.35 -3.80
N GLN A 94 -4.68 5.68 -2.83
CA GLN A 94 -6.01 6.06 -2.36
C GLN A 94 -6.01 7.44 -1.66
N LEU A 95 -5.03 7.71 -0.79
CA LEU A 95 -4.91 9.02 -0.14
C LEU A 95 -4.61 10.13 -1.16
N GLU A 96 -3.72 9.87 -2.09
CA GLU A 96 -3.36 10.83 -3.14
C GLU A 96 -4.53 11.15 -4.07
N SER A 97 -5.37 10.15 -4.39
CA SER A 97 -6.56 10.34 -5.23
C SER A 97 -7.62 11.26 -4.59
N SER A 98 -7.59 11.42 -3.27
CA SER A 98 -8.49 12.34 -2.58
C SER A 98 -8.20 13.83 -2.87
N GLY A 99 -6.97 14.15 -3.29
CA GLY A 99 -6.49 15.52 -3.50
C GLY A 99 -6.38 16.36 -2.24
N ALA A 100 -6.68 15.80 -1.06
CA ALA A 100 -6.71 16.52 0.21
C ALA A 100 -5.33 16.67 0.87
N TYR A 101 -4.33 15.92 0.42
CA TYR A 101 -2.99 15.92 0.99
C TYR A 101 -1.94 16.38 -0.01
N ARG A 102 -1.04 17.25 0.43
CA ARG A 102 0.01 17.84 -0.40
C ARG A 102 1.43 17.62 0.17
N GLY A 103 1.55 16.81 1.21
CA GLY A 103 2.85 16.46 1.79
C GLY A 103 3.55 15.29 1.09
N LEU A 104 4.59 14.78 1.73
CA LEU A 104 5.35 13.62 1.30
C LEU A 104 4.81 12.35 1.93
N TYR A 105 5.13 11.21 1.34
CA TYR A 105 4.74 9.90 1.86
C TYR A 105 5.95 9.05 2.24
N HIS A 106 5.70 8.04 3.07
CA HIS A 106 6.59 6.91 3.31
C HIS A 106 5.79 5.62 3.36
N VAL A 107 6.20 4.63 2.58
CA VAL A 107 5.52 3.34 2.47
C VAL A 107 6.32 2.31 3.27
N LEU A 108 5.67 1.67 4.25
CA LEU A 108 6.30 0.68 5.13
C LEU A 108 6.57 -0.66 4.44
N LEU A 109 5.89 -0.94 3.33
CA LEU A 109 5.84 -2.22 2.61
C LEU A 109 5.21 -3.36 3.41
N GLY A 110 4.47 -3.05 4.48
CA GLY A 110 3.77 -4.00 5.33
C GLY A 110 3.34 -3.37 6.65
N ARG A 111 3.02 -4.24 7.59
CA ARG A 111 2.74 -3.92 8.99
C ARG A 111 3.40 -4.96 9.89
N ILE A 112 3.66 -4.62 11.13
CA ILE A 112 4.11 -5.58 12.14
C ILE A 112 2.98 -6.57 12.41
N ALA A 113 3.21 -7.84 12.11
CA ALA A 113 2.25 -8.93 12.26
C ALA A 113 2.98 -10.20 12.75
N PRO A 114 3.27 -10.33 14.06
CA PRO A 114 4.07 -11.41 14.59
C PRO A 114 3.49 -12.81 14.30
N LEU A 115 2.16 -12.92 14.23
CA LEU A 115 1.48 -14.18 13.90
C LEU A 115 1.71 -14.60 12.44
N ASP A 116 1.94 -13.62 11.54
CA ASP A 116 2.30 -13.86 10.15
C ASP A 116 3.83 -13.92 9.94
N GLY A 117 4.60 -13.84 11.03
CA GLY A 117 6.07 -13.86 11.00
C GLY A 117 6.69 -12.54 10.51
N VAL A 118 5.94 -11.42 10.50
CA VAL A 118 6.43 -10.11 10.04
C VAL A 118 6.86 -9.27 11.23
N GLY A 119 8.17 -9.08 11.38
CA GLY A 119 8.80 -8.20 12.36
C GLY A 119 9.07 -6.79 11.83
N PRO A 120 9.46 -5.85 12.70
CA PRO A 120 9.77 -4.47 12.30
C PRO A 120 10.98 -4.36 11.36
N ASP A 121 11.91 -5.28 11.43
CA ASP A 121 13.13 -5.40 10.62
C ASP A 121 12.84 -5.76 9.14
N GLN A 122 11.67 -6.32 8.87
CA GLN A 122 11.22 -6.63 7.51
C GLN A 122 10.50 -5.45 6.82
N LEU A 123 10.31 -4.36 7.56
CA LEU A 123 9.66 -3.14 7.10
C LEU A 123 10.66 -2.01 6.90
N THR A 124 10.25 -0.93 6.22
CA THR A 124 11.10 0.24 5.97
C THR A 124 11.13 1.22 7.15
N ILE A 125 10.91 0.74 8.39
CA ILE A 125 10.82 1.58 9.59
C ILE A 125 12.15 2.28 9.90
N ASP A 126 13.28 1.59 9.77
CA ASP A 126 14.59 2.21 10.01
C ASP A 126 14.88 3.33 9.00
N ALA A 127 14.52 3.12 7.73
CA ALA A 127 14.62 4.15 6.72
C ALA A 127 13.70 5.36 6.99
N LEU A 128 12.50 5.13 7.56
CA LEU A 128 11.61 6.19 8.03
C LEU A 128 12.27 7.01 9.14
N VAL A 129 12.82 6.35 10.17
CA VAL A 129 13.50 7.01 11.30
C VAL A 129 14.68 7.85 10.80
N ASP A 130 15.50 7.29 9.92
CA ASP A 130 16.62 8.00 9.32
C ASP A 130 16.18 9.20 8.48
N ARG A 131 15.06 9.08 7.79
CA ARG A 131 14.48 10.17 7.01
C ARG A 131 13.96 11.29 7.89
N VAL A 132 13.28 10.97 9.00
CA VAL A 132 12.81 11.97 9.98
C VAL A 132 13.99 12.65 10.65
N ARG A 133 15.03 11.92 11.03
CA ARG A 133 16.26 12.46 11.61
C ARG A 133 16.93 13.50 10.70
N LYS A 134 16.93 13.28 9.38
CA LYS A 134 17.61 14.15 8.39
C LYS A 134 16.75 15.34 7.94
N GLY A 135 15.42 15.28 8.10
CA GLY A 135 14.53 15.90 7.16
C GLY A 135 13.73 17.12 7.56
N GLY A 136 13.77 17.65 8.79
CA GLY A 136 13.02 18.86 9.16
C GLY A 136 11.50 18.74 9.03
N PHE A 137 10.94 17.55 9.24
CA PHE A 137 9.50 17.34 9.28
C PHE A 137 8.91 17.98 10.53
N ARG A 138 7.80 18.69 10.35
CA ARG A 138 6.98 19.24 11.43
C ARG A 138 5.98 18.21 11.94
N GLU A 139 5.44 17.41 11.03
CA GLU A 139 4.40 16.44 11.35
C GLU A 139 4.60 15.12 10.61
N VAL A 140 4.41 14.02 11.34
CA VAL A 140 4.31 12.66 10.79
C VAL A 140 2.90 12.14 11.04
N ILE A 141 2.16 11.91 9.96
CA ILE A 141 0.78 11.41 10.00
C ILE A 141 0.80 9.90 9.86
N MET A 142 0.36 9.19 10.89
CA MET A 142 0.21 7.74 10.86
C MET A 142 -1.08 7.36 10.12
N ALA A 143 -0.95 6.90 8.88
CA ALA A 143 -2.04 6.45 8.02
C ALA A 143 -2.01 4.93 7.82
N THR A 144 -1.64 4.19 8.87
CA THR A 144 -1.78 2.73 8.92
C THR A 144 -3.26 2.33 8.99
N ASN A 145 -3.57 1.14 8.51
CA ASN A 145 -4.95 0.64 8.56
C ASN A 145 -5.46 0.56 10.00
N PRO A 146 -6.76 0.82 10.25
CA PRO A 146 -7.37 0.75 11.58
C PRO A 146 -7.62 -0.73 12.00
N THR A 147 -6.54 -1.50 12.12
CA THR A 147 -6.49 -2.87 12.60
C THR A 147 -5.58 -2.95 13.82
N VAL A 148 -5.64 -4.05 14.57
CA VAL A 148 -4.77 -4.26 15.73
C VAL A 148 -3.30 -4.18 15.33
N GLU A 149 -2.93 -4.81 14.22
CA GLU A 149 -1.56 -4.80 13.69
C GLU A 149 -1.15 -3.41 13.19
N GLY A 150 -2.06 -2.69 12.51
CA GLY A 150 -1.82 -1.33 12.04
C GLY A 150 -1.63 -0.35 13.20
N ASP A 151 -2.43 -0.47 14.27
CA ASP A 151 -2.29 0.32 15.49
C ASP A 151 -1.01 -0.03 16.25
N GLY A 152 -0.68 -1.32 16.35
CA GLY A 152 0.59 -1.78 16.93
C GLY A 152 1.80 -1.25 16.16
N THR A 153 1.72 -1.23 14.82
CA THR A 153 2.76 -0.67 13.95
C THR A 153 2.91 0.84 14.17
N ALA A 154 1.79 1.57 14.22
CA ALA A 154 1.80 3.01 14.50
C ALA A 154 2.43 3.32 15.87
N LEU A 155 2.05 2.58 16.90
CA LEU A 155 2.60 2.74 18.25
C LEU A 155 4.11 2.46 18.27
N HIS A 156 4.56 1.39 17.61
CA HIS A 156 5.98 1.07 17.51
C HIS A 156 6.77 2.23 16.86
N ILE A 157 6.27 2.75 15.74
CA ILE A 157 6.91 3.88 15.05
C ILE A 157 6.89 5.13 15.92
N THR A 158 5.78 5.43 16.60
CA THR A 158 5.67 6.58 17.53
C THR A 158 6.75 6.51 18.61
N ASN A 159 6.97 5.34 19.21
CA ASN A 159 8.03 5.15 20.20
C ASN A 159 9.44 5.35 19.61
N ARG A 160 9.66 4.90 18.36
CA ARG A 160 10.94 5.10 17.64
C ARG A 160 11.21 6.57 17.29
N LEU A 161 10.16 7.37 17.13
CA LEU A 161 10.24 8.78 16.79
C LEU A 161 10.16 9.71 18.00
N ALA A 162 9.98 9.21 19.22
CA ALA A 162 9.77 10.00 20.43
C ALA A 162 10.92 10.97 20.79
N GLU A 163 12.12 10.68 20.33
CA GLU A 163 13.29 11.55 20.55
C GLU A 163 13.39 12.74 19.57
N PHE A 164 12.60 12.75 18.49
CA PHE A 164 12.65 13.80 17.48
C PHE A 164 11.58 14.87 17.74
N PRO A 165 11.88 16.14 17.48
CA PRO A 165 10.94 17.26 17.65
C PRO A 165 9.93 17.31 16.50
N VAL A 166 9.12 16.26 16.37
CA VAL A 166 8.09 16.11 15.32
C VAL A 166 6.74 15.79 15.96
N GLU A 167 5.69 16.43 15.50
CA GLU A 167 4.33 16.10 15.91
C GLU A 167 3.90 14.78 15.24
N ILE A 168 3.33 13.86 16.03
CA ILE A 168 2.82 12.59 15.48
C ILE A 168 1.30 12.60 15.60
N THR A 169 0.65 12.54 14.46
CA THR A 169 -0.82 12.50 14.35
C THR A 169 -1.26 11.19 13.69
N ARG A 170 -2.56 10.97 13.65
CA ARG A 170 -3.16 9.85 12.93
C ARG A 170 -4.40 10.30 12.17
N LEU A 171 -4.80 9.53 11.16
CA LEU A 171 -6.05 9.79 10.46
C LEU A 171 -7.23 9.73 11.43
N ALA A 172 -8.17 10.66 11.26
CA ALA A 172 -9.39 10.69 12.05
C ALA A 172 -10.18 9.38 11.87
N ARG A 173 -10.76 8.91 12.97
CA ARG A 173 -11.66 7.74 12.99
C ARG A 173 -13.04 8.19 13.41
N GLY A 174 -14.05 7.50 12.91
CA GLY A 174 -15.42 7.77 13.31
C GLY A 174 -16.43 7.52 12.22
N ILE A 175 -17.61 8.14 12.38
CA ILE A 175 -18.76 7.96 11.50
C ILE A 175 -18.53 8.66 10.17
N THR A 176 -18.70 7.94 9.07
CA THR A 176 -18.60 8.51 7.73
C THR A 176 -19.77 9.42 7.42
N SER A 177 -19.50 10.54 6.72
CA SER A 177 -20.55 11.46 6.28
C SER A 177 -21.59 10.74 5.42
N GLY A 178 -22.86 10.97 5.72
CA GLY A 178 -24.00 10.34 5.03
C GLY A 178 -24.42 8.98 5.60
N SER A 179 -23.69 8.41 6.59
CA SER A 179 -24.17 7.21 7.28
C SER A 179 -25.16 7.53 8.38
N VAL A 180 -26.04 6.56 8.68
CA VAL A 180 -27.05 6.65 9.75
C VAL A 180 -26.52 5.93 10.99
N LEU A 181 -26.64 6.54 12.18
CA LEU A 181 -26.13 6.00 13.44
C LEU A 181 -26.65 4.59 13.75
N GLU A 182 -27.89 4.32 13.40
CA GLU A 182 -28.56 3.02 13.62
C GLU A 182 -27.80 1.85 12.93
N PHE A 183 -27.15 2.11 11.80
CA PHE A 183 -26.42 1.07 11.03
C PHE A 183 -24.92 1.07 11.29
N THR A 184 -24.44 1.87 12.23
CA THR A 184 -23.02 1.97 12.56
C THR A 184 -22.67 0.94 13.64
N ASN A 185 -21.56 0.20 13.46
CA ASN A 185 -21.11 -0.77 14.45
C ASN A 185 -20.57 -0.11 15.72
N LYS A 186 -20.46 -0.90 16.81
CA LYS A 186 -20.07 -0.40 18.15
C LYS A 186 -18.68 0.20 18.18
N GLU A 187 -17.73 -0.35 17.40
CA GLU A 187 -16.34 0.12 17.36
C GLU A 187 -16.26 1.51 16.75
N ILE A 188 -16.92 1.72 15.60
CA ILE A 188 -16.97 3.02 14.93
C ILE A 188 -17.65 4.08 15.84
N LEU A 189 -18.72 3.72 16.58
CA LEU A 189 -19.37 4.60 17.52
C LEU A 189 -18.46 4.95 18.70
N ALA A 190 -17.71 3.99 19.23
CA ALA A 190 -16.74 4.22 20.30
C ALA A 190 -15.61 5.15 19.83
N ASP A 191 -15.06 4.92 18.63
CA ASP A 191 -14.06 5.80 18.03
C ASP A 191 -14.57 7.22 17.83
N ALA A 192 -15.79 7.38 17.30
CA ALA A 192 -16.41 8.69 17.11
C ALA A 192 -16.63 9.45 18.43
N LEU A 193 -17.06 8.75 19.49
CA LEU A 193 -17.23 9.34 20.82
C LEU A 193 -15.89 9.75 21.44
N SER A 194 -14.86 8.93 21.27
CA SER A 194 -13.51 9.21 21.77
C SER A 194 -12.85 10.36 21.03
N GLY A 195 -13.02 10.42 19.71
CA GLY A 195 -12.47 11.43 18.80
C GLY A 195 -13.37 12.67 18.62
N ARG A 196 -14.42 12.85 19.45
CA ARG A 196 -15.36 13.99 19.30
C ARG A 196 -14.66 15.33 19.38
N GLN A 197 -15.02 16.24 18.50
CA GLN A 197 -14.49 17.60 18.44
C GLN A 197 -15.50 18.60 18.97
N LYS A 198 -14.99 19.75 19.46
CA LYS A 198 -15.84 20.89 19.80
C LYS A 198 -16.35 21.55 18.52
N LEU A 199 -17.61 21.96 18.52
CA LEU A 199 -18.21 22.76 17.46
C LEU A 199 -17.83 24.23 17.63
#